data_f2fa50fd8f5d8cab4cb913aeade08de8
#
_entry.id   f2fa50fd8f5d8cab4cb913aeade08de8
#
_cell.length_a   1.000
_cell.length_b   1.000
_cell.length_c   1.000
_cell.angle_alpha   90.00
_cell.angle_beta   90.00
_cell.angle_gamma   90.00
#
_symmetry.space_group_name_H-M   'P 1'
#
loop_
_entity.id
_entity.type
_entity.pdbx_description
1 polymer ?
#
loop_
_entity_poly.entity_id
_entity_poly.type
_entity_poly.pdbx_seq_one_letter_code
_entity_poly.pdbx_strand_id
1 'polypeptide(L)'
;MQVHASLGRTHNPANVQRAVESVRSSGIPALNLDLIYGAVGETLDDWRYTVQQAVELSPTHVSAYGLTVEPGTPLALEPHRHPDDDDQADKYIIVDDILRSAGLANYEISNWAIPGFECRHNLLYWRQGDYTGFGCAAHSHADGRRWWNVRTPERYIEAVDTNSPTEASGETLDVATRKREALELSLRTSDGVPVGALDPKTLDGLVEVVGERIVLTQRGRLLGNEVSLRLLP
;
A
#
# COMPACT_ATOMS: atom_id res chain seq x y z
N MET A 1 0.00 -10.32 -21.84
CA MET A 1 -0.05 -11.76 -21.54
C MET A 1 1.25 -12.34 -20.99
N GLN A 2 2.43 -11.88 -21.40
CA GLN A 2 3.72 -12.39 -20.91
C GLN A 2 3.98 -12.06 -19.42
N VAL A 3 3.65 -10.87 -18.95
CA VAL A 3 3.88 -10.41 -17.57
C VAL A 3 3.11 -11.22 -16.52
N HIS A 4 1.85 -11.56 -16.78
CA HIS A 4 1.06 -12.41 -15.86
C HIS A 4 1.67 -13.79 -15.66
N ALA A 5 2.19 -14.41 -16.73
CA ALA A 5 2.85 -15.71 -16.68
C ALA A 5 4.16 -15.63 -15.87
N SER A 6 4.92 -14.54 -15.98
CA SER A 6 6.18 -14.36 -15.24
C SER A 6 5.97 -14.22 -13.73
N LEU A 7 4.80 -13.74 -13.30
CA LEU A 7 4.40 -13.61 -11.89
C LEU A 7 3.62 -14.84 -11.37
N GLY A 8 3.51 -15.92 -12.17
CA GLY A 8 2.75 -17.13 -11.78
C GLY A 8 1.23 -16.90 -11.67
N ARG A 9 0.69 -15.85 -12.29
CA ARG A 9 -0.74 -15.52 -12.25
C ARG A 9 -1.50 -16.32 -13.31
N THR A 10 -2.62 -16.93 -12.92
CA THR A 10 -3.43 -17.80 -13.78
C THR A 10 -4.66 -17.10 -14.39
N HIS A 11 -4.99 -15.89 -13.92
CA HIS A 11 -6.12 -15.14 -14.45
C HIS A 11 -5.78 -14.44 -15.77
N ASN A 12 -6.79 -14.17 -16.57
CA ASN A 12 -6.68 -13.44 -17.84
C ASN A 12 -7.64 -12.23 -17.87
N PRO A 13 -7.50 -11.30 -18.82
CA PRO A 13 -8.35 -10.11 -18.90
C PRO A 13 -9.85 -10.41 -18.92
N ALA A 14 -10.28 -11.46 -19.61
CA ALA A 14 -11.70 -11.85 -19.66
C ALA A 14 -12.24 -12.30 -18.28
N ASN A 15 -11.40 -12.91 -17.44
CA ASN A 15 -11.78 -13.24 -16.06
C ASN A 15 -11.95 -11.99 -15.20
N VAL A 16 -11.07 -11.00 -15.39
CA VAL A 16 -11.16 -9.71 -14.67
C VAL A 16 -12.44 -8.99 -15.04
N GLN A 17 -12.76 -8.88 -16.34
CA GLN A 17 -14.00 -8.25 -16.80
C GLN A 17 -15.24 -8.93 -16.21
N ARG A 18 -15.32 -10.27 -16.26
CA ARG A 18 -16.45 -11.01 -15.66
C ARG A 18 -16.56 -10.79 -14.14
N ALA A 19 -15.44 -10.72 -13.44
CA ALA A 19 -15.44 -10.44 -12.02
C ALA A 19 -15.99 -9.03 -11.72
N VAL A 20 -15.54 -8.03 -12.47
CA VAL A 20 -16.03 -6.65 -12.36
C VAL A 20 -17.53 -6.55 -12.67
N GLU A 21 -18.02 -7.20 -13.73
CA GLU A 21 -19.44 -7.26 -14.09
C GLU A 21 -20.27 -7.92 -12.96
N SER A 22 -19.74 -8.99 -12.35
CA SER A 22 -20.39 -9.69 -11.24
C SER A 22 -20.49 -8.79 -9.99
N VAL A 23 -19.44 -8.06 -9.66
CA VAL A 23 -19.45 -7.10 -8.53
C VAL A 23 -20.49 -6.01 -8.77
N ARG A 24 -20.53 -5.43 -9.98
CA ARG A 24 -21.50 -4.40 -10.33
C ARG A 24 -22.95 -4.90 -10.27
N SER A 25 -23.18 -6.08 -10.83
CA SER A 25 -24.53 -6.67 -10.83
C SER A 25 -25.03 -7.04 -9.43
N SER A 26 -24.12 -7.25 -8.47
CA SER A 26 -24.46 -7.49 -7.07
C SER A 26 -24.84 -6.22 -6.30
N GLY A 27 -24.71 -5.04 -6.90
CA GLY A 27 -25.04 -3.75 -6.26
C GLY A 27 -23.97 -3.25 -5.27
N ILE A 28 -22.77 -3.85 -5.27
CA ILE A 28 -21.65 -3.36 -4.43
C ILE A 28 -21.11 -2.06 -5.06
N PRO A 29 -21.15 -0.92 -4.33
CA PRO A 29 -20.81 0.38 -4.91
C PRO A 29 -19.29 0.63 -5.02
N ALA A 30 -18.48 -0.05 -4.21
CA ALA A 30 -17.03 0.13 -4.15
C ALA A 30 -16.32 -1.04 -4.83
N LEU A 31 -15.43 -0.72 -5.76
CA LEU A 31 -14.60 -1.68 -6.48
C LEU A 31 -13.14 -1.24 -6.41
N ASN A 32 -12.29 -2.12 -5.88
CA ASN A 32 -10.84 -1.96 -5.94
C ASN A 32 -10.24 -2.89 -7.00
N LEU A 33 -9.25 -2.40 -7.73
CA LEU A 33 -8.38 -3.17 -8.60
C LEU A 33 -6.94 -3.11 -8.07
N ASP A 34 -6.35 -4.28 -7.82
CA ASP A 34 -4.95 -4.40 -7.42
C ASP A 34 -4.08 -4.62 -8.65
N LEU A 35 -3.09 -3.75 -8.84
CA LEU A 35 -2.10 -3.81 -9.90
C LEU A 35 -0.71 -4.03 -9.29
N ILE A 36 0.15 -4.77 -10.00
CA ILE A 36 1.56 -4.95 -9.63
C ILE A 36 2.41 -4.59 -10.84
N TYR A 37 3.42 -3.74 -10.64
CA TYR A 37 4.36 -3.31 -11.68
C TYR A 37 5.82 -3.61 -11.32
N GLY A 38 6.70 -3.53 -12.31
CA GLY A 38 8.13 -3.79 -12.15
C GLY A 38 8.52 -5.25 -12.37
N ALA A 39 7.66 -6.05 -13.01
CA ALA A 39 8.02 -7.40 -13.42
C ALA A 39 9.04 -7.38 -14.57
N VAL A 40 9.99 -8.33 -14.56
CA VAL A 40 10.99 -8.43 -15.63
C VAL A 40 10.33 -8.52 -17.01
N GLY A 41 10.80 -7.68 -17.93
CA GLY A 41 10.29 -7.62 -19.31
C GLY A 41 9.00 -6.82 -19.48
N GLU A 42 8.46 -6.21 -18.43
CA GLU A 42 7.36 -5.27 -18.52
C GLU A 42 7.88 -3.89 -18.96
N THR A 43 7.50 -3.45 -20.17
CA THR A 43 7.85 -2.11 -20.66
C THR A 43 6.97 -1.02 -20.04
N LEU A 44 7.41 0.25 -20.14
CA LEU A 44 6.58 1.40 -19.72
C LEU A 44 5.28 1.48 -20.54
N ASP A 45 5.28 1.05 -21.80
CA ASP A 45 4.07 1.04 -22.65
C ASP A 45 3.12 -0.10 -22.24
N ASP A 46 3.63 -1.29 -21.86
CA ASP A 46 2.81 -2.37 -21.32
C ASP A 46 2.12 -1.93 -20.01
N TRP A 47 2.87 -1.23 -19.15
CA TRP A 47 2.34 -0.71 -17.89
C TRP A 47 1.29 0.38 -18.13
N ARG A 48 1.58 1.33 -18.99
CA ARG A 48 0.62 2.38 -19.38
C ARG A 48 -0.68 1.79 -19.91
N TYR A 49 -0.59 0.80 -20.80
CA TYR A 49 -1.75 0.09 -21.32
C TYR A 49 -2.53 -0.62 -20.19
N THR A 50 -1.85 -1.30 -19.28
CA THR A 50 -2.47 -1.99 -18.14
C THR A 50 -3.27 -1.03 -17.26
N VAL A 51 -2.69 0.14 -16.93
CA VAL A 51 -3.38 1.15 -16.10
C VAL A 51 -4.58 1.74 -16.84
N GLN A 52 -4.46 2.03 -18.14
CA GLN A 52 -5.58 2.51 -18.96
C GLN A 52 -6.73 1.51 -19.01
N GLN A 53 -6.43 0.22 -19.20
CA GLN A 53 -7.45 -0.83 -19.17
C GLN A 53 -8.11 -0.95 -17.78
N ALA A 54 -7.37 -0.75 -16.70
CA ALA A 54 -7.95 -0.70 -15.37
C ALA A 54 -8.91 0.50 -15.19
N VAL A 55 -8.54 1.67 -15.70
CA VAL A 55 -9.40 2.88 -15.66
C VAL A 55 -10.68 2.69 -16.49
N GLU A 56 -10.62 2.02 -17.65
CA GLU A 56 -11.80 1.71 -18.49
C GLU A 56 -12.83 0.84 -17.73
N LEU A 57 -12.36 0.04 -16.78
CA LEU A 57 -13.23 -0.71 -15.85
C LEU A 57 -13.86 0.19 -14.79
N SER A 58 -13.66 1.50 -14.80
CA SER A 58 -14.26 2.49 -13.90
C SER A 58 -14.24 2.05 -12.42
N PRO A 59 -13.09 1.69 -11.85
CA PRO A 59 -12.98 1.36 -10.43
C PRO A 59 -13.19 2.62 -9.57
N THR A 60 -13.63 2.44 -8.34
CA THR A 60 -13.68 3.52 -7.34
C THR A 60 -12.36 3.65 -6.58
N HIS A 61 -11.51 2.64 -6.67
CA HIS A 61 -10.23 2.54 -5.98
C HIS A 61 -9.25 1.70 -6.81
N VAL A 62 -7.98 2.07 -6.79
CA VAL A 62 -6.88 1.30 -7.40
C VAL A 62 -5.73 1.24 -6.42
N SER A 63 -5.23 0.03 -6.19
CA SER A 63 -3.95 -0.21 -5.53
C SER A 63 -2.90 -0.54 -6.60
N ALA A 64 -1.76 0.14 -6.61
CA ALA A 64 -0.66 -0.16 -7.51
C ALA A 64 0.63 -0.36 -6.70
N TYR A 65 1.12 -1.61 -6.71
CA TYR A 65 2.26 -2.02 -5.90
C TYR A 65 3.49 -2.26 -6.77
N GLY A 66 4.61 -1.64 -6.43
CA GLY A 66 5.92 -2.03 -6.95
C GLY A 66 6.25 -3.47 -6.53
N LEU A 67 6.69 -4.29 -7.47
CA LEU A 67 7.12 -5.65 -7.17
C LEU A 67 8.27 -5.63 -6.16
N THR A 68 8.05 -6.27 -5.02
CA THR A 68 9.07 -6.42 -3.97
C THR A 68 9.54 -7.87 -3.93
N VAL A 69 10.85 -8.05 -3.79
CA VAL A 69 11.46 -9.39 -3.68
C VAL A 69 11.55 -9.79 -2.23
N GLU A 70 10.67 -10.69 -1.82
CA GLU A 70 10.63 -11.18 -0.45
C GLU A 70 11.63 -12.31 -0.22
N PRO A 71 12.43 -12.29 0.86
CA PRO A 71 13.34 -13.37 1.22
C PRO A 71 12.62 -14.73 1.33
N GLY A 72 13.26 -15.78 0.83
CA GLY A 72 12.70 -17.13 0.87
C GLY A 72 11.70 -17.46 -0.24
N THR A 73 11.43 -16.53 -1.15
CA THR A 73 10.62 -16.79 -2.34
C THR A 73 11.47 -17.30 -3.51
N PRO A 74 10.89 -18.03 -4.49
CA PRO A 74 11.62 -18.42 -5.70
C PRO A 74 12.23 -17.22 -6.43
N LEU A 75 11.54 -16.08 -6.48
CA LEU A 75 12.03 -14.86 -7.12
C LEU A 75 13.32 -14.34 -6.45
N ALA A 76 13.46 -14.48 -5.13
CA ALA A 76 14.68 -14.07 -4.42
C ALA A 76 15.93 -14.84 -4.87
N LEU A 77 15.76 -16.04 -5.46
CA LEU A 77 16.84 -16.85 -5.98
C LEU A 77 17.23 -16.53 -7.43
N GLU A 78 16.52 -15.59 -8.07
CA GLU A 78 16.68 -15.21 -9.48
C GLU A 78 16.99 -13.72 -9.65
N PRO A 79 18.22 -13.23 -9.27
CA PRO A 79 18.54 -11.79 -9.28
C PRO A 79 18.34 -11.08 -10.62
N HIS A 80 18.43 -11.81 -11.73
CA HIS A 80 18.20 -11.26 -13.08
C HIS A 80 16.73 -10.94 -13.36
N ARG A 81 15.82 -11.31 -12.47
CA ARG A 81 14.39 -11.00 -12.52
C ARG A 81 13.95 -9.98 -11.48
N HIS A 82 14.90 -9.49 -10.67
CA HIS A 82 14.58 -8.46 -9.69
C HIS A 82 14.18 -7.17 -10.41
N PRO A 83 13.25 -6.39 -9.84
CA PRO A 83 12.86 -5.11 -10.42
C PRO A 83 14.03 -4.13 -10.38
N ASP A 84 14.03 -3.19 -11.32
CA ASP A 84 14.91 -2.04 -11.35
C ASP A 84 14.21 -0.85 -10.69
N ASP A 85 14.89 -0.15 -9.79
CA ASP A 85 14.31 0.94 -9.00
C ASP A 85 13.93 2.15 -9.87
N ASP A 86 14.74 2.49 -10.88
CA ASP A 86 14.46 3.61 -11.78
C ASP A 86 13.25 3.29 -12.69
N ASP A 87 13.17 2.06 -13.21
CA ASP A 87 12.00 1.57 -13.95
C ASP A 87 10.73 1.58 -13.09
N GLN A 88 10.83 1.18 -11.82
CA GLN A 88 9.69 1.27 -10.89
C GLN A 88 9.28 2.72 -10.60
N ALA A 89 10.24 3.64 -10.47
CA ALA A 89 9.96 5.05 -10.28
C ALA A 89 9.21 5.65 -11.49
N ASP A 90 9.65 5.35 -12.71
CA ASP A 90 8.97 5.78 -13.94
C ASP A 90 7.55 5.21 -14.02
N LYS A 91 7.35 3.95 -13.67
CA LYS A 91 6.04 3.30 -13.62
C LYS A 91 5.12 3.90 -12.57
N TYR A 92 5.67 4.28 -11.41
CA TYR A 92 4.92 5.00 -10.38
C TYR A 92 4.39 6.35 -10.89
N ILE A 93 5.23 7.11 -11.59
CA ILE A 93 4.82 8.39 -12.19
C ILE A 93 3.69 8.16 -13.20
N ILE A 94 3.83 7.16 -14.06
CA ILE A 94 2.81 6.82 -15.07
C ILE A 94 1.45 6.52 -14.43
N VAL A 95 1.42 5.68 -13.38
CA VAL A 95 0.15 5.32 -12.73
C VAL A 95 -0.47 6.50 -12.00
N ASP A 96 0.33 7.31 -11.29
CA ASP A 96 -0.16 8.51 -10.60
C ASP A 96 -0.81 9.50 -11.61
N ASP A 97 -0.16 9.76 -12.73
CA ASP A 97 -0.65 10.70 -13.75
C ASP A 97 -1.95 10.21 -14.42
N ILE A 98 -2.03 8.93 -14.76
CA ILE A 98 -3.22 8.35 -15.40
C ILE A 98 -4.39 8.32 -14.42
N LEU A 99 -4.18 7.82 -13.18
CA LEU A 99 -5.25 7.70 -12.21
C LEU A 99 -5.76 9.07 -11.77
N ARG A 100 -4.89 10.05 -11.56
CA ARG A 100 -5.26 11.43 -11.26
C ARG A 100 -6.09 12.04 -12.39
N SER A 101 -5.69 11.83 -13.65
CA SER A 101 -6.44 12.31 -14.82
C SER A 101 -7.82 11.66 -14.95
N ALA A 102 -7.98 10.45 -14.39
CA ALA A 102 -9.25 9.73 -14.32
C ALA A 102 -10.08 10.08 -13.05
N GLY A 103 -9.63 11.03 -12.23
CA GLY A 103 -10.36 11.48 -11.03
C GLY A 103 -10.12 10.65 -9.77
N LEU A 104 -9.14 9.73 -9.78
CA LEU A 104 -8.70 9.02 -8.60
C LEU A 104 -7.52 9.76 -7.95
N ALA A 105 -7.69 10.27 -6.74
CA ALA A 105 -6.65 10.96 -5.99
C ALA A 105 -5.77 9.96 -5.22
N ASN A 106 -4.46 10.16 -5.26
CA ASN A 106 -3.56 9.42 -4.36
C ASN A 106 -3.83 9.87 -2.92
N TYR A 107 -4.12 8.94 -2.02
CA TYR A 107 -4.36 9.24 -0.60
C TYR A 107 -3.33 8.61 0.35
N GLU A 108 -2.55 7.65 -0.15
CA GLU A 108 -1.36 7.12 0.50
C GLU A 108 -0.44 6.47 -0.55
N ILE A 109 0.70 5.94 -0.16
CA ILE A 109 1.84 5.57 -1.02
C ILE A 109 1.42 4.77 -2.27
N SER A 110 0.57 3.74 -2.11
CA SER A 110 0.25 2.78 -3.18
C SER A 110 -1.22 2.77 -3.59
N ASN A 111 -2.03 3.70 -3.05
CA ASN A 111 -3.48 3.67 -3.24
C ASN A 111 -4.05 4.99 -3.73
N TRP A 112 -4.95 4.88 -4.71
CA TRP A 112 -5.71 5.98 -5.32
C TRP A 112 -7.19 5.67 -5.24
N ALA A 113 -8.00 6.68 -4.96
CA ALA A 113 -9.44 6.54 -4.86
C ALA A 113 -10.18 7.75 -5.41
N ILE A 114 -11.41 7.54 -5.86
CA ILE A 114 -12.38 8.63 -6.00
C ILE A 114 -12.62 9.20 -4.59
N PRO A 115 -12.63 10.53 -4.39
CA PRO A 115 -12.86 11.12 -3.07
C PRO A 115 -14.10 10.55 -2.39
N GLY A 116 -13.92 10.05 -1.15
CA GLY A 116 -14.96 9.34 -0.37
C GLY A 116 -14.97 7.83 -0.52
N PHE A 117 -14.11 7.26 -1.40
CA PHE A 117 -13.93 5.81 -1.57
C PHE A 117 -12.57 5.31 -1.08
N GLU A 118 -11.84 6.13 -0.32
CA GLU A 118 -10.59 5.71 0.32
C GLU A 118 -10.83 4.50 1.22
N CYS A 119 -9.91 3.54 1.23
CA CYS A 119 -10.02 2.37 2.09
C CYS A 119 -9.86 2.77 3.56
N ARG A 120 -10.98 2.84 4.29
CA ARG A 120 -10.99 3.22 5.72
C ARG A 120 -10.14 2.28 6.58
N HIS A 121 -10.04 1.00 6.18
CA HIS A 121 -9.20 0.03 6.88
C HIS A 121 -7.71 0.35 6.70
N ASN A 122 -7.26 0.73 5.48
CA ASN A 122 -5.88 1.18 5.28
C ASN A 122 -5.59 2.47 6.06
N LEU A 123 -6.50 3.44 6.00
CA LEU A 123 -6.37 4.68 6.77
C LEU A 123 -6.33 4.44 8.28
N LEU A 124 -6.99 3.40 8.78
CA LEU A 124 -6.92 3.01 10.19
C LEU A 124 -5.47 2.67 10.60
N TYR A 125 -4.75 1.90 9.78
CA TYR A 125 -3.34 1.60 10.03
C TYR A 125 -2.46 2.85 9.97
N TRP A 126 -2.62 3.66 8.94
CA TRP A 126 -1.86 4.90 8.77
C TRP A 126 -2.06 5.92 9.91
N ARG A 127 -3.21 5.86 10.58
CA ARG A 127 -3.57 6.72 11.71
C ARG A 127 -3.34 6.08 13.07
N GLN A 128 -2.64 4.95 13.15
CA GLN A 128 -2.44 4.17 14.37
C GLN A 128 -3.76 3.86 15.11
N GLY A 129 -4.83 3.61 14.37
CA GLY A 129 -6.13 3.23 14.95
C GLY A 129 -6.13 1.81 15.52
N ASP A 130 -7.12 1.51 16.33
CA ASP A 130 -7.26 0.20 16.96
C ASP A 130 -7.90 -0.80 15.99
N TYR A 131 -7.35 -2.01 15.95
CA TYR A 131 -7.86 -3.13 15.14
C TYR A 131 -7.55 -4.47 15.78
N THR A 132 -8.37 -5.46 15.45
CA THR A 132 -8.18 -6.84 15.89
C THR A 132 -7.94 -7.74 14.68
N GLY A 133 -6.81 -8.46 14.71
CA GLY A 133 -6.46 -9.45 13.70
C GLY A 133 -7.01 -10.83 14.03
N PHE A 134 -7.66 -11.47 13.08
CA PHE A 134 -8.17 -12.83 13.19
C PHE A 134 -7.35 -13.77 12.30
N GLY A 135 -7.09 -14.96 12.82
CA GLY A 135 -6.31 -15.99 12.12
C GLY A 135 -4.85 -16.08 12.59
N CYS A 136 -4.15 -17.10 12.08
CA CYS A 136 -2.73 -17.32 12.38
C CYS A 136 -1.88 -16.14 11.85
N ALA A 137 -0.85 -15.78 12.61
CA ALA A 137 0.08 -14.67 12.35
C ALA A 137 -0.60 -13.28 12.24
N ALA A 138 -1.90 -13.15 12.46
CA ALA A 138 -2.58 -11.87 12.36
C ALA A 138 -2.13 -10.93 13.50
N HIS A 139 -1.90 -9.67 13.14
CA HIS A 139 -1.52 -8.61 14.06
C HIS A 139 -2.73 -7.83 14.54
N SER A 140 -2.65 -7.29 15.75
CA SER A 140 -3.64 -6.43 16.38
C SER A 140 -2.97 -5.20 16.98
N HIS A 141 -3.74 -4.13 17.14
CA HIS A 141 -3.31 -2.91 17.83
C HIS A 141 -4.46 -2.35 18.67
N ALA A 142 -4.19 -1.98 19.90
CA ALA A 142 -5.10 -1.22 20.73
C ALA A 142 -4.32 -0.34 21.70
N ASP A 143 -4.61 0.95 21.70
CA ASP A 143 -4.03 1.97 22.60
C ASP A 143 -2.50 1.87 22.77
N GLY A 144 -1.79 1.69 21.67
CA GLY A 144 -0.33 1.60 21.65
C GLY A 144 0.23 0.24 22.05
N ARG A 145 -0.60 -0.77 22.32
CA ARG A 145 -0.19 -2.15 22.43
C ARG A 145 -0.37 -2.85 21.08
N ARG A 146 0.68 -3.52 20.61
CA ARG A 146 0.64 -4.40 19.43
C ARG A 146 0.86 -5.83 19.88
N TRP A 147 0.10 -6.78 19.30
CA TRP A 147 0.31 -8.20 19.52
C TRP A 147 0.00 -8.98 18.25
N TRP A 148 0.46 -10.21 18.21
CA TRP A 148 0.23 -11.09 17.06
C TRP A 148 -0.07 -12.50 17.50
N ASN A 149 -0.88 -13.17 16.69
CA ASN A 149 -1.31 -14.54 16.96
C ASN A 149 -0.20 -15.54 16.60
N VAL A 150 -0.34 -16.76 17.11
CA VAL A 150 0.54 -17.89 16.74
C VAL A 150 0.61 -18.06 15.23
N ARG A 151 1.81 -18.44 14.76
CA ARG A 151 2.20 -18.27 13.34
C ARG A 151 1.55 -19.27 12.38
N THR A 152 1.25 -20.50 12.84
CA THR A 152 0.78 -21.57 11.95
C THR A 152 -0.71 -21.84 12.12
N PRO A 153 -1.43 -22.22 11.04
CA PRO A 153 -2.85 -22.53 11.10
C PRO A 153 -3.18 -23.59 12.15
N GLU A 154 -2.37 -24.66 12.23
CA GLU A 154 -2.61 -25.78 13.15
C GLU A 154 -2.60 -25.30 14.61
N ARG A 155 -1.59 -24.50 14.99
CA ARG A 155 -1.47 -23.97 16.37
C ARG A 155 -2.58 -22.97 16.67
N TYR A 156 -3.01 -22.19 15.68
CA TYR A 156 -4.10 -21.23 15.85
C TYR A 156 -5.43 -21.97 16.07
N ILE A 157 -5.73 -22.99 15.25
CA ILE A 157 -6.93 -23.82 15.38
C ILE A 157 -6.93 -24.53 16.74
N GLU A 158 -5.82 -25.18 17.11
CA GLU A 158 -5.68 -25.85 18.42
C GLU A 158 -5.96 -24.89 19.60
N ALA A 159 -5.41 -23.66 19.54
CA ALA A 159 -5.64 -22.67 20.59
C ALA A 159 -7.13 -22.27 20.67
N VAL A 160 -7.79 -22.07 19.53
CA VAL A 160 -9.23 -21.77 19.48
C VAL A 160 -10.06 -22.94 20.02
N ASP A 161 -9.78 -24.16 19.58
CA ASP A 161 -10.54 -25.36 19.95
C ASP A 161 -10.40 -25.69 21.44
N THR A 162 -9.23 -25.39 22.03
CA THR A 162 -8.96 -25.59 23.44
C THR A 162 -9.26 -24.37 24.31
N ASN A 163 -9.82 -23.31 23.73
CA ASN A 163 -10.06 -22.02 24.39
C ASN A 163 -8.80 -21.47 25.11
N SER A 164 -7.64 -21.70 24.50
CA SER A 164 -6.36 -21.17 24.94
C SER A 164 -6.03 -19.84 24.25
N PRO A 165 -5.12 -19.00 24.82
CA PRO A 165 -4.72 -17.76 24.15
C PRO A 165 -4.14 -18.00 22.76
N THR A 166 -4.62 -17.26 21.77
CA THR A 166 -4.07 -17.28 20.41
C THR A 166 -2.85 -16.37 20.24
N GLU A 167 -2.63 -15.47 21.21
CA GLU A 167 -1.51 -14.52 21.20
C GLU A 167 -0.18 -15.25 21.39
N ALA A 168 0.76 -15.01 20.48
CA ALA A 168 2.13 -15.55 20.55
C ALA A 168 3.07 -14.60 21.30
N SER A 169 2.95 -13.29 21.05
CA SER A 169 3.75 -12.25 21.66
C SER A 169 3.14 -10.87 21.39
N GLY A 170 3.67 -9.86 22.06
CA GLY A 170 3.24 -8.47 21.89
C GLY A 170 4.23 -7.49 22.48
N GLU A 171 4.03 -6.22 22.18
CA GLU A 171 4.81 -5.11 22.72
C GLU A 171 3.90 -3.92 23.07
N THR A 172 4.33 -3.10 23.98
CA THR A 172 3.67 -1.83 24.30
C THR A 172 4.62 -0.69 23.95
N LEU A 173 4.17 0.18 23.06
CA LEU A 173 4.95 1.32 22.61
C LEU A 173 4.93 2.43 23.68
N ASP A 174 6.08 2.97 23.99
CA ASP A 174 6.15 4.19 24.78
C ASP A 174 5.63 5.41 24.01
N VAL A 175 5.39 6.51 24.73
CA VAL A 175 4.79 7.73 24.16
C VAL A 175 5.68 8.36 23.05
N ALA A 176 7.00 8.30 23.23
CA ALA A 176 7.93 8.88 22.25
C ALA A 176 7.93 8.07 20.95
N THR A 177 7.98 6.75 21.06
CA THR A 177 7.90 5.82 19.92
C THR A 177 6.57 5.99 19.17
N ARG A 178 5.43 6.04 19.89
CA ARG A 178 4.12 6.27 19.28
C ARG A 178 4.06 7.58 18.49
N LYS A 179 4.59 8.68 19.07
CA LYS A 179 4.61 9.98 18.39
C LYS A 179 5.47 9.94 17.12
N ARG A 180 6.65 9.33 17.17
CA ARG A 180 7.53 9.21 16.01
C ARG A 180 6.90 8.37 14.91
N GLU A 181 6.39 7.18 15.23
CA GLU A 181 5.71 6.33 14.27
C GLU A 181 4.46 7.01 13.67
N ALA A 182 3.71 7.78 14.48
CA ALA A 182 2.57 8.55 13.97
C ALA A 182 2.99 9.56 12.89
N LEU A 183 4.13 10.24 13.05
CA LEU A 183 4.66 11.15 12.02
C LEU A 183 5.12 10.38 10.79
N GLU A 184 5.85 9.27 10.96
CA GLU A 184 6.34 8.43 9.87
C GLU A 184 5.19 7.84 9.03
N LEU A 185 4.11 7.40 9.67
CA LEU A 185 2.92 6.87 9.01
C LEU A 185 2.12 8.00 8.33
N SER A 186 1.88 9.11 9.05
CA SER A 186 1.11 10.25 8.53
C SER A 186 1.78 10.89 7.31
N LEU A 187 3.12 10.95 7.28
CA LEU A 187 3.88 11.46 6.14
C LEU A 187 3.60 10.69 4.84
N ARG A 188 3.28 9.41 4.94
CA ARG A 188 2.98 8.56 3.79
C ARG A 188 1.55 8.71 3.24
N THR A 189 0.75 9.53 3.87
CA THR A 189 -0.63 9.82 3.45
C THR A 189 -0.77 11.24 2.90
N SER A 190 -1.87 11.51 2.21
CA SER A 190 -2.25 12.86 1.79
C SER A 190 -2.54 13.80 2.96
N ASP A 191 -2.75 13.27 4.18
CA ASP A 191 -2.89 14.08 5.40
C ASP A 191 -1.54 14.75 5.77
N GLY A 192 -0.40 14.14 5.43
CA GLY A 192 0.94 14.64 5.69
C GLY A 192 1.23 14.83 7.19
N VAL A 193 2.23 15.64 7.53
CA VAL A 193 2.66 15.93 8.91
C VAL A 193 2.46 17.42 9.27
N PRO A 194 2.36 17.80 10.55
CA PRO A 194 2.27 19.21 10.95
C PRO A 194 3.46 20.03 10.46
N VAL A 195 3.23 21.31 10.16
CA VAL A 195 4.31 22.28 9.95
C VAL A 195 5.15 22.33 11.22
N GLY A 196 6.48 22.13 11.08
CA GLY A 196 7.39 22.00 12.22
C GLY A 196 7.87 20.58 12.48
N ALA A 197 7.21 19.55 11.92
CA ALA A 197 7.72 18.17 11.94
C ALA A 197 8.86 17.93 10.96
N LEU A 198 9.03 18.81 9.97
CA LEU A 198 10.09 18.81 8.97
C LEU A 198 10.53 20.25 8.67
N ASP A 199 11.77 20.45 8.26
CA ASP A 199 12.21 21.69 7.63
C ASP A 199 12.06 21.57 6.10
N PRO A 200 11.03 22.17 5.48
CA PRO A 200 10.78 22.03 4.05
C PRO A 200 11.90 22.62 3.18
N LYS A 201 12.72 23.55 3.73
CA LYS A 201 13.83 24.16 2.99
C LYS A 201 14.96 23.19 2.68
N THR A 202 15.08 22.10 3.45
CA THR A 202 16.09 21.05 3.25
C THR A 202 15.60 19.93 2.32
N LEU A 203 14.34 20.01 1.85
CA LEU A 203 13.63 18.98 1.10
C LEU A 203 13.03 19.54 -0.20
N ASP A 204 13.77 20.40 -0.89
CA ASP A 204 13.32 21.08 -2.11
C ASP A 204 12.77 20.13 -3.15
N GLY A 205 11.54 20.37 -3.59
CA GLY A 205 10.82 19.55 -4.57
C GLY A 205 10.31 18.20 -4.05
N LEU A 206 10.59 17.81 -2.79
CA LEU A 206 10.12 16.56 -2.20
C LEU A 206 8.88 16.75 -1.35
N VAL A 207 8.69 17.92 -0.80
CA VAL A 207 7.55 18.26 0.05
C VAL A 207 6.93 19.59 -0.38
N GLU A 208 5.66 19.75 -0.04
CA GLU A 208 4.96 21.02 -0.17
C GLU A 208 4.18 21.35 1.10
N VAL A 209 3.96 22.63 1.35
CA VAL A 209 3.17 23.11 2.49
C VAL A 209 1.75 23.36 2.02
N VAL A 210 0.80 22.64 2.59
CA VAL A 210 -0.63 22.78 2.32
C VAL A 210 -1.34 23.15 3.63
N GLY A 211 -1.67 24.44 3.79
CA GLY A 211 -2.20 24.95 5.04
C GLY A 211 -1.22 24.78 6.21
N GLU A 212 -1.63 24.07 7.25
CA GLU A 212 -0.80 23.75 8.42
C GLU A 212 -0.11 22.39 8.34
N ARG A 213 -0.06 21.80 7.14
CA ARG A 213 0.51 20.47 6.93
C ARG A 213 1.62 20.51 5.89
N ILE A 214 2.56 19.59 6.01
CA ILE A 214 3.58 19.29 5.01
C ILE A 214 3.23 17.92 4.41
N VAL A 215 3.08 17.87 3.10
CA VAL A 215 2.75 16.65 2.34
C VAL A 215 3.86 16.32 1.37
N LEU A 216 4.01 15.04 1.03
CA LEU A 216 4.95 14.60 -0.02
C LEU A 216 4.43 15.01 -1.39
N THR A 217 5.30 15.59 -2.22
CA THR A 217 5.05 15.71 -3.66
C THR A 217 5.08 14.33 -4.33
N GLN A 218 4.71 14.23 -5.60
CA GLN A 218 4.88 12.99 -6.38
C GLN A 218 6.34 12.47 -6.30
N ARG A 219 7.32 13.36 -6.47
CA ARG A 219 8.73 13.02 -6.30
C ARG A 219 9.08 12.64 -4.87
N GLY A 220 8.50 13.31 -3.89
CA GLY A 220 8.69 13.01 -2.48
C GLY A 220 8.17 11.62 -2.09
N ARG A 221 7.09 11.15 -2.71
CA ARG A 221 6.58 9.79 -2.47
C ARG A 221 7.55 8.71 -2.92
N LEU A 222 8.29 8.92 -4.02
CA LEU A 222 9.35 8.02 -4.45
C LEU A 222 10.52 7.96 -3.45
N LEU A 223 10.78 9.05 -2.74
CA LEU A 223 11.86 9.18 -1.77
C LEU A 223 11.34 9.28 -0.33
N GLY A 224 10.16 8.72 -0.05
CA GLY A 224 9.48 8.85 1.23
C GLY A 224 10.31 8.38 2.43
N ASN A 225 11.13 7.35 2.26
CA ASN A 225 12.04 6.88 3.30
C ASN A 225 13.12 7.92 3.63
N GLU A 226 13.71 8.56 2.62
CA GLU A 226 14.70 9.63 2.81
C GLU A 226 14.09 10.85 3.51
N VAL A 227 12.84 11.21 3.15
CA VAL A 227 12.12 12.29 3.81
C VAL A 227 11.81 11.92 5.27
N SER A 228 11.43 10.67 5.55
CA SER A 228 11.15 10.19 6.91
C SER A 228 12.34 10.33 7.85
N LEU A 229 13.57 10.15 7.36
CA LEU A 229 14.79 10.33 8.14
C LEU A 229 15.02 11.78 8.60
N ARG A 230 14.30 12.74 8.06
CA ARG A 230 14.40 14.18 8.40
C ARG A 230 13.29 14.64 9.35
N LEU A 231 12.40 13.72 9.77
CA LEU A 231 11.38 14.03 10.76
C LEU A 231 12.03 14.47 12.09
N LEU A 232 11.57 15.59 12.60
CA LEU A 232 11.99 16.12 13.89
C LEU A 232 11.21 15.40 15.00
N PRO A 233 11.85 15.06 16.12
CA PRO A 233 11.24 14.32 17.22
C PRO A 233 10.13 15.08 17.95
#